data_f4ae1fb89fd6a88f95ff2447d0cdfdf5
#
_entry.id   f4ae1fb89fd6a88f95ff2447d0cdfdf5
#
_cell.length_a   1.000
_cell.length_b   1.000
_cell.length_c   1.000
_cell.angle_alpha   90.00
_cell.angle_beta   90.00
_cell.angle_gamma   90.00
#
_symmetry.space_group_name_H-M   'P 1'
#
loop_
_entity.id
_entity.type
_entity.pdbx_description
1 polymer ?
#
loop_
_entity_poly.entity_id
_entity_poly.type
_entity_poly.pdbx_seq_one_letter_code
_entity_poly.pdbx_strand_id
1 'polypeptide(L)'
;MKVLAIESSSITASVAIVMDDLLTAEYTINHKKTHSQTLLPMIAEICKMTETEMNSLDLIAVSNGPGSFTGLRIGCATGKGLGLALDIPVVSVPTLEAMAYNLYGYGKIICPIMDAKRSHVYTGIYTWSDKAGDKIHILLNQCILSIEELIDKLNELNKEVVFIGDGVPVNKLIIESNMKAKYSFAPAHMSSQRAASVAVLGKELYDEGKSVNARELLPEYLRPTQAERELVRKMDLADNSSKI
;
A
#
# COMPACT_ATOMS: atom_id res chain seq x y z
N MET A 1 14.35 16.33 8.30
CA MET A 1 13.52 16.07 7.10
C MET A 1 12.06 15.91 7.51
N LYS A 2 11.15 16.65 6.88
CA LYS A 2 9.71 16.61 7.16
C LYS A 2 9.00 15.91 5.99
N VAL A 3 8.38 14.79 6.26
CA VAL A 3 7.69 13.95 5.27
C VAL A 3 6.19 14.03 5.51
N LEU A 4 5.43 14.41 4.49
CA LEU A 4 3.98 14.20 4.44
C LEU A 4 3.70 12.89 3.71
N ALA A 5 3.01 11.96 4.35
CA ALA A 5 2.63 10.70 3.73
C ALA A 5 1.12 10.62 3.49
N ILE A 6 0.75 9.97 2.39
CA ILE A 6 -0.64 9.78 1.93
C ILE A 6 -0.88 8.31 1.64
N GLU A 7 -1.88 7.74 2.29
CA GLU A 7 -2.36 6.38 2.06
C GLU A 7 -3.85 6.39 1.70
N SER A 8 -4.18 5.84 0.56
CA SER A 8 -5.56 5.79 0.04
C SER A 8 -5.85 4.55 -0.82
N SER A 9 -5.00 3.53 -0.70
CA SER A 9 -5.06 2.33 -1.54
C SER A 9 -6.23 1.38 -1.23
N SER A 10 -6.91 1.57 -0.10
CA SER A 10 -8.04 0.74 0.35
C SER A 10 -9.25 1.60 0.78
N ILE A 11 -10.14 1.06 1.62
CA ILE A 11 -11.18 1.85 2.29
C ILE A 11 -10.56 2.83 3.30
N THR A 12 -9.42 2.49 3.85
CA THR A 12 -8.69 3.32 4.80
C THR A 12 -8.13 4.55 4.09
N ALA A 13 -8.42 5.73 4.64
CA ALA A 13 -7.74 6.98 4.34
C ALA A 13 -6.80 7.28 5.48
N SER A 14 -5.52 7.51 5.21
CA SER A 14 -4.55 7.88 6.23
C SER A 14 -3.59 8.94 5.72
N VAL A 15 -3.23 9.88 6.59
CA VAL A 15 -2.21 10.91 6.36
C VAL A 15 -1.31 10.99 7.58
N ALA A 16 -0.01 11.19 7.39
CA ALA A 16 0.94 11.31 8.48
C ALA A 16 1.98 12.39 8.21
N ILE A 17 2.48 13.00 9.28
CA ILE A 17 3.67 13.85 9.26
C ILE A 17 4.73 13.17 10.12
N VAL A 18 5.88 12.91 9.50
CA VAL A 18 7.09 12.43 10.17
C VAL A 18 8.15 13.51 10.07
N MET A 19 8.72 13.90 11.20
CA MET A 19 9.81 14.87 11.27
C MET A 19 11.06 14.15 11.81
N ASP A 20 12.08 14.10 10.99
CA ASP A 20 13.27 13.28 11.23
C ASP A 20 12.86 11.82 11.52
N ASP A 21 13.07 11.26 12.66
CA ASP A 21 12.64 9.90 12.99
C ASP A 21 11.43 9.87 13.95
N LEU A 22 10.71 11.01 14.10
CA LEU A 22 9.55 11.14 14.96
C LEU A 22 8.27 11.17 14.16
N LEU A 23 7.38 10.21 14.41
CA LEU A 23 5.98 10.32 13.97
C LEU A 23 5.29 11.46 14.76
N THR A 24 5.19 12.62 14.13
CA THR A 24 4.61 13.81 14.76
C THR A 24 3.09 13.69 14.91
N ALA A 25 2.42 13.20 13.83
CA ALA A 25 0.98 12.94 13.88
C ALA A 25 0.60 11.96 12.76
N GLU A 26 -0.48 11.20 13.00
CA GLU A 26 -1.14 10.36 12.01
C GLU A 26 -2.65 10.44 12.19
N TYR A 27 -3.37 10.69 11.10
CA TYR A 27 -4.81 10.63 11.05
C TYR A 27 -5.23 9.48 10.16
N THR A 28 -5.94 8.51 10.73
CA THR A 28 -6.41 7.34 10.00
C THR A 28 -7.92 7.19 10.19
N ILE A 29 -8.64 7.08 9.08
CA ILE A 29 -10.09 6.87 9.06
C ILE A 29 -10.37 5.61 8.24
N ASN A 30 -10.97 4.60 8.86
CA ASN A 30 -11.49 3.43 8.17
C ASN A 30 -13.02 3.53 8.13
N HIS A 31 -13.54 4.30 7.18
CA HIS A 31 -14.97 4.54 7.02
C HIS A 31 -15.34 4.76 5.56
N LYS A 32 -16.60 4.38 5.18
CA LYS A 32 -17.12 4.50 3.81
C LYS A 32 -17.36 5.95 3.38
N LYS A 33 -16.29 6.76 3.35
CA LYS A 33 -16.30 8.08 2.72
C LYS A 33 -15.33 8.08 1.54
N THR A 34 -15.61 8.90 0.54
CA THR A 34 -14.72 9.01 -0.62
C THR A 34 -13.44 9.74 -0.24
N HIS A 35 -12.30 9.23 -0.67
CA HIS A 35 -10.99 9.85 -0.40
C HIS A 35 -10.90 11.29 -0.91
N SER A 36 -11.61 11.62 -2.01
CA SER A 36 -11.69 13.01 -2.52
C SER A 36 -12.32 14.00 -1.53
N GLN A 37 -13.14 13.51 -0.60
CA GLN A 37 -13.75 14.34 0.45
C GLN A 37 -12.95 14.36 1.75
N THR A 38 -12.04 13.44 1.94
CA THR A 38 -11.35 13.23 3.23
C THR A 38 -9.88 13.60 3.22
N LEU A 39 -9.12 13.30 2.16
CA LEU A 39 -7.66 13.44 2.18
C LEU A 39 -7.19 14.89 2.38
N LEU A 40 -7.66 15.84 1.57
CA LEU A 40 -7.25 17.24 1.71
C LEU A 40 -7.67 17.85 3.06
N PRO A 41 -8.90 17.65 3.56
CA PRO A 41 -9.25 18.06 4.92
C PRO A 41 -8.37 17.43 6.00
N MET A 42 -8.02 16.14 5.89
CA MET A 42 -7.11 15.48 6.84
C MET A 42 -5.71 16.09 6.80
N ILE A 43 -5.19 16.39 5.60
CA ILE A 43 -3.88 17.05 5.43
C ILE A 43 -3.92 18.46 6.04
N ALA A 44 -4.96 19.22 5.76
CA ALA A 44 -5.11 20.57 6.32
C ALA A 44 -5.18 20.54 7.88
N GLU A 45 -5.96 19.62 8.43
CA GLU A 45 -6.14 19.51 9.87
C GLU A 45 -4.86 19.01 10.57
N ILE A 46 -4.16 18.01 10.01
CA ILE A 46 -2.91 17.52 10.61
C ILE A 46 -1.83 18.61 10.61
N CYS A 47 -1.71 19.38 9.52
CA CYS A 47 -0.79 20.52 9.45
C CYS A 47 -1.13 21.58 10.48
N LYS A 48 -2.42 21.92 10.63
CA LYS A 48 -2.89 22.87 11.63
C LYS A 48 -2.59 22.42 13.06
N MET A 49 -2.90 21.17 13.39
CA MET A 49 -2.71 20.62 14.74
C MET A 49 -1.25 20.46 15.13
N THR A 50 -0.37 20.26 14.15
CA THR A 50 1.09 20.14 14.37
C THR A 50 1.84 21.46 14.13
N GLU A 51 1.12 22.53 13.84
CA GLU A 51 1.70 23.85 13.49
C GLU A 51 2.75 23.72 12.35
N THR A 52 2.51 22.77 11.43
CA THR A 52 3.42 22.51 10.30
C THR A 52 3.05 23.40 9.12
N GLU A 53 3.94 24.32 8.78
CA GLU A 53 3.82 25.09 7.56
C GLU A 53 4.02 24.19 6.33
N MET A 54 3.09 24.21 5.37
CA MET A 54 3.18 23.38 4.15
C MET A 54 4.50 23.59 3.40
N ASN A 55 5.00 24.82 3.33
CA ASN A 55 6.26 25.17 2.67
C ASN A 55 7.51 24.65 3.43
N SER A 56 7.34 24.10 4.62
CA SER A 56 8.43 23.49 5.39
C SER A 56 8.55 22.00 5.19
N LEU A 57 7.69 21.40 4.34
CA LEU A 57 7.77 20.00 3.97
C LEU A 57 8.92 19.78 2.97
N ASP A 58 9.65 18.69 3.15
CA ASP A 58 10.79 18.32 2.29
C ASP A 58 10.42 17.23 1.29
N LEU A 59 9.43 16.40 1.60
CA LEU A 59 9.07 15.21 0.82
C LEU A 59 7.59 14.87 0.95
N ILE A 60 7.00 14.39 -0.14
CA ILE A 60 5.69 13.75 -0.14
C ILE A 60 5.85 12.27 -0.48
N ALA A 61 5.42 11.38 0.41
CA ALA A 61 5.38 9.94 0.18
C ALA A 61 3.94 9.50 -0.11
N VAL A 62 3.71 8.77 -1.19
CA VAL A 62 2.36 8.36 -1.60
C VAL A 62 2.33 6.87 -1.86
N SER A 63 1.41 6.16 -1.20
CA SER A 63 1.10 4.78 -1.55
C SER A 63 0.53 4.74 -2.96
N ASN A 64 1.27 4.14 -3.90
CA ASN A 64 0.93 4.17 -5.32
C ASN A 64 0.31 2.87 -5.85
N GLY A 65 0.21 1.82 -5.02
CA GLY A 65 -0.41 0.54 -5.39
C GLY A 65 0.37 -0.69 -4.93
N PRO A 66 -0.26 -1.85 -5.05
CA PRO A 66 -1.59 -2.10 -5.59
C PRO A 66 -2.72 -1.64 -4.64
N GLY A 67 -3.94 -1.57 -5.18
CA GLY A 67 -5.11 -1.21 -4.37
C GLY A 67 -6.33 -0.78 -5.19
N SER A 68 -7.22 -0.04 -4.54
CA SER A 68 -8.41 0.55 -5.14
C SER A 68 -8.05 1.53 -6.26
N PHE A 69 -8.53 1.30 -7.49
CA PHE A 69 -8.29 2.20 -8.64
C PHE A 69 -8.64 3.66 -8.33
N THR A 70 -9.82 3.89 -7.75
CA THR A 70 -10.29 5.24 -7.40
C THR A 70 -9.42 5.83 -6.30
N GLY A 71 -9.15 5.07 -5.26
CA GLY A 71 -8.32 5.52 -4.12
C GLY A 71 -6.92 5.91 -4.56
N LEU A 72 -6.22 5.05 -5.28
CA LEU A 72 -4.88 5.31 -5.79
C LEU A 72 -4.80 6.57 -6.66
N ARG A 73 -5.78 6.76 -7.56
CA ARG A 73 -5.85 7.97 -8.40
C ARG A 73 -6.01 9.24 -7.58
N ILE A 74 -6.86 9.20 -6.54
CA ILE A 74 -7.09 10.36 -5.66
C ILE A 74 -5.82 10.65 -4.86
N GLY A 75 -5.18 9.63 -4.24
CA GLY A 75 -3.94 9.80 -3.49
C GLY A 75 -2.79 10.33 -4.35
N CYS A 76 -2.55 9.70 -5.51
CA CYS A 76 -1.51 10.15 -6.43
C CYS A 76 -1.79 11.56 -6.98
N ALA A 77 -3.05 11.89 -7.33
CA ALA A 77 -3.40 13.23 -7.78
C ALA A 77 -3.19 14.27 -6.66
N THR A 78 -3.53 13.96 -5.43
CA THR A 78 -3.31 14.82 -4.26
C THR A 78 -1.81 15.04 -4.02
N GLY A 79 -1.02 13.96 -3.96
CA GLY A 79 0.43 14.05 -3.77
C GLY A 79 1.12 14.80 -4.91
N LYS A 80 0.73 14.52 -6.15
CA LYS A 80 1.20 15.22 -7.35
C LYS A 80 0.90 16.72 -7.30
N GLY A 81 -0.35 17.08 -6.97
CA GLY A 81 -0.76 18.49 -6.86
C GLY A 81 0.03 19.25 -5.79
N LEU A 82 0.20 18.64 -4.63
CA LEU A 82 0.99 19.22 -3.54
C LEU A 82 2.48 19.32 -3.91
N GLY A 83 3.09 18.27 -4.47
CA GLY A 83 4.48 18.27 -4.88
C GLY A 83 4.78 19.34 -5.93
N LEU A 84 3.86 19.56 -6.88
CA LEU A 84 3.97 20.64 -7.87
C LEU A 84 3.80 22.03 -7.25
N ALA A 85 2.86 22.19 -6.33
CA ALA A 85 2.59 23.49 -5.71
C ALA A 85 3.71 23.94 -4.76
N LEU A 86 4.37 22.98 -4.11
CA LEU A 86 5.44 23.24 -3.14
C LEU A 86 6.84 23.13 -3.75
N ASP A 87 6.94 22.68 -4.99
CA ASP A 87 8.20 22.41 -5.69
C ASP A 87 9.13 21.45 -4.93
N ILE A 88 8.56 20.38 -4.36
CA ILE A 88 9.30 19.37 -3.59
C ILE A 88 9.16 17.96 -4.23
N PRO A 89 10.15 17.08 -4.00
CA PRO A 89 10.13 15.72 -4.54
C PRO A 89 8.95 14.89 -3.99
N VAL A 90 8.58 13.89 -4.77
CA VAL A 90 7.56 12.90 -4.40
C VAL A 90 8.15 11.50 -4.50
N VAL A 91 7.75 10.62 -3.63
CA VAL A 91 8.13 9.20 -3.67
C VAL A 91 6.90 8.33 -3.82
N SER A 92 6.95 7.42 -4.79
CA SER A 92 5.99 6.33 -4.95
C SER A 92 6.34 5.20 -3.99
N VAL A 93 5.41 4.82 -3.14
CA VAL A 93 5.62 3.80 -2.10
C VAL A 93 4.77 2.58 -2.41
N PRO A 94 5.37 1.37 -2.56
CA PRO A 94 4.62 0.14 -2.77
C PRO A 94 3.71 -0.17 -1.57
N THR A 95 2.41 -0.33 -1.82
CA THR A 95 1.39 -0.45 -0.75
C THR A 95 1.63 -1.65 0.16
N LEU A 96 1.91 -2.82 -0.41
CA LEU A 96 2.05 -4.06 0.37
C LEU A 96 3.35 -4.08 1.17
N GLU A 97 4.40 -3.51 0.62
CA GLU A 97 5.66 -3.34 1.33
C GLU A 97 5.49 -2.37 2.51
N ALA A 98 4.84 -1.21 2.29
CA ALA A 98 4.51 -0.28 3.38
C ALA A 98 3.67 -0.94 4.47
N MET A 99 2.72 -1.81 4.11
CA MET A 99 1.95 -2.56 5.11
C MET A 99 2.83 -3.49 5.94
N ALA A 100 3.86 -4.11 5.34
CA ALA A 100 4.77 -4.97 6.09
C ALA A 100 5.60 -4.19 7.13
N TYR A 101 5.80 -2.88 6.94
CA TYR A 101 6.44 -2.00 7.92
C TYR A 101 5.63 -1.83 9.21
N ASN A 102 4.31 -2.09 9.21
CA ASN A 102 3.53 -2.12 10.46
C ASN A 102 4.05 -3.17 11.45
N LEU A 103 4.78 -4.18 10.96
CA LEU A 103 5.33 -5.29 11.74
C LEU A 103 6.87 -5.26 11.71
N TYR A 104 7.44 -4.05 11.79
CA TYR A 104 8.90 -3.85 11.79
C TYR A 104 9.60 -4.74 12.83
N GLY A 105 10.68 -5.39 12.42
CA GLY A 105 11.49 -6.26 13.28
C GLY A 105 10.79 -7.59 13.68
N TYR A 106 9.63 -7.90 13.10
CA TYR A 106 8.95 -9.16 13.38
C TYR A 106 9.61 -10.30 12.60
N GLY A 107 10.41 -11.13 13.29
CA GLY A 107 11.24 -12.20 12.71
C GLY A 107 10.50 -13.37 12.06
N LYS A 108 9.23 -13.16 11.62
CA LYS A 108 8.41 -14.14 10.94
C LYS A 108 8.10 -13.68 9.51
N ILE A 109 7.45 -14.55 8.74
CA ILE A 109 6.92 -14.17 7.44
C ILE A 109 5.76 -13.19 7.65
N ILE A 110 5.83 -12.05 7.00
CA ILE A 110 4.74 -11.07 6.90
C ILE A 110 4.10 -11.21 5.53
N CYS A 111 2.81 -11.49 5.52
CA CYS A 111 2.03 -11.69 4.31
C CYS A 111 0.87 -10.68 4.25
N PRO A 112 1.09 -9.48 3.69
CA PRO A 112 0.02 -8.56 3.39
C PRO A 112 -0.92 -9.14 2.33
N ILE A 113 -2.23 -9.04 2.57
CA ILE A 113 -3.25 -9.42 1.59
C ILE A 113 -4.31 -8.32 1.49
N MET A 114 -4.60 -7.89 0.25
CA MET A 114 -5.70 -6.99 -0.06
C MET A 114 -6.67 -7.69 -1.02
N ASP A 115 -7.98 -7.48 -0.84
CA ASP A 115 -9.01 -8.13 -1.65
C ASP A 115 -8.98 -7.63 -3.11
N ALA A 116 -8.51 -8.47 -4.03
CA ALA A 116 -8.52 -8.21 -5.48
C ALA A 116 -9.78 -8.72 -6.19
N LYS A 117 -10.79 -9.17 -5.42
CA LYS A 117 -12.05 -9.78 -5.88
C LYS A 117 -11.89 -11.13 -6.58
N ARG A 118 -12.96 -11.93 -6.60
CA ARG A 118 -13.03 -13.23 -7.28
C ARG A 118 -11.97 -14.22 -6.78
N SER A 119 -11.86 -14.37 -5.47
CA SER A 119 -10.89 -15.26 -4.80
C SER A 119 -9.41 -14.94 -5.10
N HIS A 120 -9.12 -13.72 -5.58
CA HIS A 120 -7.76 -13.25 -5.76
C HIS A 120 -7.42 -12.20 -4.71
N VAL A 121 -6.15 -12.14 -4.38
CA VAL A 121 -5.57 -11.14 -3.47
C VAL A 121 -4.39 -10.44 -4.13
N TYR A 122 -4.25 -9.15 -3.88
CA TYR A 122 -2.95 -8.51 -4.01
C TYR A 122 -2.13 -8.92 -2.81
N THR A 123 -0.93 -9.43 -3.03
CA THR A 123 -0.08 -9.97 -1.99
C THR A 123 1.40 -9.80 -2.30
N GLY A 124 2.22 -9.98 -1.31
CA GLY A 124 3.65 -10.14 -1.34
C GLY A 124 4.09 -10.91 -0.10
N ILE A 125 5.32 -11.38 -0.06
CA ILE A 125 5.85 -12.13 1.08
C ILE A 125 7.14 -11.44 1.53
N TYR A 126 7.15 -11.01 2.79
CA TYR A 126 8.20 -10.20 3.36
C TYR A 126 8.70 -10.83 4.67
N THR A 127 9.91 -10.49 5.05
CA THR A 127 10.46 -10.83 6.37
C THR A 127 11.46 -9.77 6.81
N TRP A 128 11.64 -9.64 8.11
CA TRP A 128 12.74 -8.87 8.68
C TRP A 128 13.85 -9.83 9.10
N SER A 129 15.10 -9.42 8.99
CA SER A 129 16.18 -10.18 9.59
C SER A 129 16.21 -9.94 11.11
N ASP A 130 16.83 -10.85 11.84
CA ASP A 130 16.98 -10.72 13.30
C ASP A 130 18.02 -9.64 13.72
N LYS A 131 18.62 -8.95 12.75
CA LYS A 131 19.60 -7.89 13.02
C LYS A 131 18.91 -6.54 13.05
N ALA A 132 19.14 -5.80 14.13
CA ALA A 132 18.66 -4.43 14.26
C ALA A 132 19.22 -3.55 13.12
N GLY A 133 18.34 -2.78 12.47
CA GLY A 133 18.69 -1.89 11.36
C GLY A 133 18.74 -2.53 9.99
N ASP A 134 18.36 -3.79 9.85
CA ASP A 134 18.22 -4.42 8.53
C ASP A 134 16.99 -3.93 7.78
N LYS A 135 17.14 -3.89 6.46
CA LYS A 135 16.04 -3.62 5.55
C LYS A 135 15.09 -4.82 5.48
N ILE A 136 13.88 -4.56 5.06
CA ILE A 136 12.92 -5.61 4.75
C ILE A 136 13.44 -6.50 3.62
N HIS A 137 13.33 -7.81 3.79
CA HIS A 137 13.64 -8.78 2.75
C HIS A 137 12.38 -9.19 2.01
N ILE A 138 12.38 -9.01 0.71
CA ILE A 138 11.30 -9.37 -0.18
C ILE A 138 11.50 -10.80 -0.65
N LEU A 139 10.67 -11.73 -0.19
CA LEU A 139 10.67 -13.13 -0.63
C LEU A 139 9.78 -13.34 -1.84
N LEU A 140 8.72 -12.56 -1.96
CA LEU A 140 7.85 -12.47 -3.12
C LEU A 140 7.47 -11.00 -3.33
N ASN A 141 7.80 -10.47 -4.51
CA ASN A 141 7.37 -9.12 -4.88
C ASN A 141 5.84 -9.03 -4.93
N GLN A 142 5.32 -7.81 -4.78
CA GLN A 142 3.87 -7.60 -4.86
C GLN A 142 3.31 -8.11 -6.20
N CYS A 143 2.26 -8.91 -6.11
CA CYS A 143 1.62 -9.57 -7.25
C CYS A 143 0.14 -9.85 -6.98
N ILE A 144 -0.53 -10.46 -7.94
CA ILE A 144 -1.87 -11.02 -7.79
C ILE A 144 -1.76 -12.53 -7.81
N LEU A 145 -2.36 -13.18 -6.81
CA LEU A 145 -2.51 -14.63 -6.75
C LEU A 145 -3.95 -14.98 -6.36
N SER A 146 -4.38 -16.20 -6.66
CA SER A 146 -5.52 -16.76 -5.94
C SER A 146 -5.14 -16.99 -4.48
N ILE A 147 -6.11 -17.01 -3.60
CA ILE A 147 -5.82 -17.26 -2.17
C ILE A 147 -5.24 -18.66 -1.95
N GLU A 148 -5.67 -19.63 -2.76
CA GLU A 148 -5.19 -21.01 -2.74
C GLU A 148 -3.70 -21.09 -3.14
N GLU A 149 -3.32 -20.46 -4.28
CA GLU A 149 -1.91 -20.41 -4.72
C GLU A 149 -1.01 -19.74 -3.67
N LEU A 150 -1.49 -18.70 -3.01
CA LEU A 150 -0.76 -18.04 -1.94
C LEU A 150 -0.54 -18.99 -0.75
N ILE A 151 -1.60 -19.69 -0.32
CA ILE A 151 -1.55 -20.64 0.79
C ILE A 151 -0.56 -21.79 0.49
N ASP A 152 -0.58 -22.32 -0.73
CA ASP A 152 0.34 -23.37 -1.15
C ASP A 152 1.80 -22.90 -1.05
N LYS A 153 2.10 -21.70 -1.56
CA LYS A 153 3.45 -21.09 -1.43
C LYS A 153 3.89 -20.92 0.02
N LEU A 154 2.99 -20.46 0.89
CA LEU A 154 3.29 -20.26 2.31
C LEU A 154 3.49 -21.59 3.05
N ASN A 155 2.73 -22.62 2.69
CA ASN A 155 2.90 -23.98 3.21
C ASN A 155 4.25 -24.60 2.77
N GLU A 156 4.67 -24.37 1.52
CA GLU A 156 5.98 -24.80 1.00
C GLU A 156 7.13 -24.12 1.76
N LEU A 157 7.01 -22.82 2.09
CA LEU A 157 8.01 -22.11 2.90
C LEU A 157 8.13 -22.69 4.32
N ASN A 158 7.07 -23.31 4.84
CA ASN A 158 6.99 -23.96 6.14
C ASN A 158 7.56 -23.11 7.30
N LYS A 159 7.31 -21.81 7.27
CA LYS A 159 7.67 -20.84 8.30
C LYS A 159 6.43 -20.24 8.95
N GLU A 160 6.57 -19.71 10.16
CA GLU A 160 5.46 -19.04 10.83
C GLU A 160 5.11 -17.74 10.08
N VAL A 161 3.79 -17.57 9.78
CA VAL A 161 3.26 -16.46 8.96
C VAL A 161 2.35 -15.58 9.80
N VAL A 162 2.44 -14.27 9.61
CA VAL A 162 1.43 -13.32 10.06
C VAL A 162 0.74 -12.68 8.85
N PHE A 163 -0.57 -12.84 8.78
CA PHE A 163 -1.41 -12.19 7.76
C PHE A 163 -1.86 -10.81 8.23
N ILE A 164 -1.82 -9.85 7.33
CA ILE A 164 -2.19 -8.44 7.56
C ILE A 164 -2.97 -7.91 6.34
N GLY A 165 -3.86 -6.97 6.55
CA GLY A 165 -4.57 -6.27 5.48
C GLY A 165 -6.07 -6.55 5.43
N ASP A 166 -6.75 -5.77 4.60
CA ASP A 166 -8.20 -5.81 4.40
C ASP A 166 -8.70 -7.05 3.64
N GLY A 167 -7.80 -7.82 3.04
CA GLY A 167 -8.08 -9.14 2.50
C GLY A 167 -8.25 -10.24 3.55
N VAL A 168 -7.76 -10.03 4.79
CA VAL A 168 -7.84 -11.03 5.86
C VAL A 168 -9.29 -11.40 6.22
N PRO A 169 -10.19 -10.47 6.52
CA PRO A 169 -11.56 -10.83 6.89
C PRO A 169 -12.29 -11.63 5.80
N VAL A 170 -12.03 -11.32 4.54
CA VAL A 170 -12.68 -11.96 3.39
C VAL A 170 -12.19 -13.40 3.20
N ASN A 171 -10.91 -13.65 3.45
CA ASN A 171 -10.27 -14.94 3.16
C ASN A 171 -10.01 -15.78 4.41
N LYS A 172 -10.43 -15.32 5.60
CA LYS A 172 -10.10 -15.92 6.89
C LYS A 172 -10.45 -17.41 6.96
N LEU A 173 -11.65 -17.78 6.56
CA LEU A 173 -12.10 -19.18 6.59
C LEU A 173 -11.27 -20.08 5.66
N ILE A 174 -10.88 -19.59 4.50
CA ILE A 174 -10.06 -20.34 3.55
C ILE A 174 -8.65 -20.53 4.11
N ILE A 175 -8.09 -19.49 4.71
CA ILE A 175 -6.78 -19.56 5.39
C ILE A 175 -6.84 -20.57 6.54
N GLU A 176 -7.83 -20.47 7.44
CA GLU A 176 -7.99 -21.37 8.59
C GLU A 176 -8.16 -22.84 8.19
N SER A 177 -8.79 -23.10 7.03
CA SER A 177 -9.03 -24.46 6.54
C SER A 177 -7.85 -25.10 5.80
N ASN A 178 -6.94 -24.29 5.22
CA ASN A 178 -5.94 -24.81 4.28
C ASN A 178 -4.48 -24.51 4.69
N MET A 179 -4.24 -23.59 5.64
CA MET A 179 -2.89 -23.35 6.15
C MET A 179 -2.43 -24.54 7.00
N LYS A 180 -1.26 -25.07 6.63
CA LYS A 180 -0.55 -26.15 7.36
C LYS A 180 0.57 -25.59 8.22
N ALA A 181 1.27 -24.57 7.69
CA ALA A 181 2.28 -23.85 8.43
C ALA A 181 1.64 -23.07 9.59
N LYS A 182 2.40 -22.80 10.66
CA LYS A 182 1.92 -21.99 11.76
C LYS A 182 1.62 -20.57 11.29
N TYR A 183 0.47 -20.04 11.66
CA TYR A 183 0.05 -18.70 11.26
C TYR A 183 -0.66 -17.94 12.39
N SER A 184 -0.78 -16.65 12.18
CA SER A 184 -1.55 -15.71 12.99
C SER A 184 -2.09 -14.57 12.14
N PHE A 185 -3.00 -13.80 12.71
CA PHE A 185 -3.50 -12.57 12.10
C PHE A 185 -3.02 -11.37 12.91
N ALA A 186 -2.64 -10.31 12.22
CA ALA A 186 -2.23 -9.08 12.88
C ALA A 186 -3.39 -8.49 13.72
N PRO A 187 -3.11 -7.94 14.91
CA PRO A 187 -4.13 -7.30 15.73
C PRO A 187 -4.67 -6.04 15.06
N ALA A 188 -5.88 -5.61 15.45
CA ALA A 188 -6.63 -4.54 14.79
C ALA A 188 -5.85 -3.23 14.57
N HIS A 189 -5.01 -2.84 15.53
CA HIS A 189 -4.22 -1.60 15.45
C HIS A 189 -3.03 -1.67 14.46
N MET A 190 -2.69 -2.86 13.97
CA MET A 190 -1.58 -3.10 13.03
C MET A 190 -2.07 -3.65 11.69
N SER A 191 -3.36 -4.00 11.57
CA SER A 191 -3.89 -4.78 10.46
C SER A 191 -4.24 -3.97 9.21
N SER A 192 -4.29 -2.64 9.28
CA SER A 192 -4.69 -1.77 8.17
C SER A 192 -3.50 -1.02 7.58
N GLN A 193 -3.69 -0.51 6.37
CA GLN A 193 -2.77 0.43 5.74
C GLN A 193 -2.63 1.69 6.60
N ARG A 194 -1.41 2.24 6.70
CA ARG A 194 -1.09 3.39 7.53
C ARG A 194 -0.13 4.34 6.84
N ALA A 195 -0.41 5.63 6.92
CA ALA A 195 0.45 6.65 6.35
C ALA A 195 1.80 6.77 7.10
N ALA A 196 1.85 6.43 8.38
CA ALA A 196 3.12 6.39 9.11
C ALA A 196 4.12 5.42 8.48
N SER A 197 3.67 4.22 8.10
CA SER A 197 4.52 3.22 7.42
C SER A 197 4.90 3.66 6.00
N VAL A 198 3.98 4.34 5.30
CA VAL A 198 4.28 4.97 4.00
C VAL A 198 5.35 6.05 4.14
N ALA A 199 5.32 6.85 5.22
CA ALA A 199 6.33 7.88 5.48
C ALA A 199 7.72 7.28 5.70
N VAL A 200 7.82 6.24 6.54
CA VAL A 200 9.10 5.60 6.87
C VAL A 200 9.71 4.95 5.64
N LEU A 201 8.97 4.09 4.94
CA LEU A 201 9.47 3.47 3.70
C LEU A 201 9.74 4.53 2.62
N GLY A 202 8.88 5.57 2.52
CA GLY A 202 9.08 6.68 1.57
C GLY A 202 10.38 7.44 1.81
N LYS A 203 10.74 7.68 3.08
CA LYS A 203 12.03 8.29 3.43
C LYS A 203 13.20 7.39 3.02
N GLU A 204 13.14 6.09 3.31
CA GLU A 204 14.18 5.14 2.90
C GLU A 204 14.36 5.10 1.36
N LEU A 205 13.26 5.06 0.62
CA LEU A 205 13.28 5.10 -0.84
C LEU A 205 13.85 6.42 -1.37
N TYR A 206 13.55 7.53 -0.72
CA TYR A 206 14.14 8.83 -1.04
C TYR A 206 15.66 8.85 -0.82
N ASP A 207 16.12 8.33 0.31
CA ASP A 207 17.55 8.24 0.65
C ASP A 207 18.29 7.30 -0.33
N GLU A 208 17.58 6.35 -0.96
CA GLU A 208 18.08 5.51 -2.05
C GLU A 208 18.05 6.19 -3.44
N GLY A 209 17.61 7.44 -3.53
CA GLY A 209 17.51 8.17 -4.80
C GLY A 209 16.31 7.79 -5.67
N LYS A 210 15.28 7.15 -5.10
CA LYS A 210 14.07 6.71 -5.81
C LYS A 210 12.94 7.75 -5.85
N SER A 211 13.24 9.03 -5.57
CA SER A 211 12.27 10.10 -5.74
C SER A 211 12.02 10.38 -7.23
N VAL A 212 10.82 10.84 -7.52
CA VAL A 212 10.43 11.26 -8.87
C VAL A 212 9.99 12.72 -8.86
N ASN A 213 10.03 13.37 -10.02
CA ASN A 213 9.35 14.64 -10.17
C ASN A 213 7.85 14.43 -9.96
N ALA A 214 7.18 15.36 -9.29
CA ALA A 214 5.75 15.23 -9.00
C ALA A 214 4.90 14.99 -10.27
N ARG A 215 5.32 15.48 -11.45
CA ARG A 215 4.64 15.23 -12.74
C ARG A 215 4.63 13.75 -13.14
N GLU A 216 5.59 12.98 -12.68
CA GLU A 216 5.79 11.57 -13.05
C GLU A 216 5.09 10.61 -12.07
N LEU A 217 4.58 11.11 -10.93
CA LEU A 217 3.84 10.27 -9.99
C LEU A 217 2.59 9.69 -10.65
N LEU A 218 2.53 8.36 -10.71
CA LEU A 218 1.42 7.59 -11.30
C LEU A 218 1.07 6.41 -10.39
N PRO A 219 -0.21 6.00 -10.38
CA PRO A 219 -0.60 4.75 -9.74
C PRO A 219 -0.01 3.54 -10.45
N GLU A 220 0.38 2.54 -9.68
CA GLU A 220 0.81 1.23 -10.18
C GLU A 220 -0.38 0.26 -10.15
N TYR A 221 -0.75 -0.25 -11.32
CA TYR A 221 -1.85 -1.19 -11.47
C TYR A 221 -1.34 -2.59 -11.78
N LEU A 222 -1.40 -3.49 -10.82
CA LEU A 222 -1.10 -4.91 -11.05
C LEU A 222 -2.20 -5.65 -11.83
N ARG A 223 -3.36 -5.03 -12.00
CA ARG A 223 -4.47 -5.57 -12.77
C ARG A 223 -4.99 -4.50 -13.73
N PRO A 224 -5.23 -4.82 -15.01
CA PRO A 224 -5.86 -3.89 -15.94
C PRO A 224 -7.23 -3.42 -15.41
N THR A 225 -7.62 -2.19 -15.72
CA THR A 225 -8.94 -1.65 -15.36
C THR A 225 -10.05 -2.50 -15.97
N GLN A 226 -11.27 -2.37 -15.44
CA GLN A 226 -12.42 -3.06 -16.02
C GLN A 226 -12.63 -2.63 -17.48
N ALA A 227 -12.47 -1.35 -17.78
CA ALA A 227 -12.62 -0.81 -19.13
C ALA A 227 -11.58 -1.39 -20.11
N GLU A 228 -10.31 -1.50 -19.69
CA GLU A 228 -9.26 -2.12 -20.50
C GLU A 228 -9.54 -3.59 -20.76
N ARG A 229 -9.99 -4.34 -19.75
CA ARG A 229 -10.37 -5.76 -19.90
C ARG A 229 -11.56 -5.95 -20.83
N GLU A 230 -12.58 -5.08 -20.75
CA GLU A 230 -13.73 -5.10 -21.64
C GLU A 230 -13.33 -4.73 -23.07
N LEU A 231 -12.39 -3.81 -23.24
CA LEU A 231 -11.86 -3.43 -24.54
C LEU A 231 -11.12 -4.61 -25.20
N VAL A 232 -10.21 -5.24 -24.48
CA VAL A 232 -9.47 -6.44 -24.97
C VAL A 232 -10.46 -7.53 -25.37
N ARG A 233 -11.45 -7.83 -24.52
CA ARG A 233 -12.48 -8.83 -24.82
C ARG A 233 -13.31 -8.48 -26.06
N LYS A 234 -13.60 -7.21 -26.30
CA LYS A 234 -14.32 -6.77 -27.52
C LYS A 234 -13.45 -6.92 -28.77
N MET A 235 -12.16 -6.61 -28.66
CA MET A 235 -11.20 -6.80 -29.76
C MET A 235 -11.04 -8.26 -30.12
N ASP A 236 -10.89 -9.17 -29.15
CA ASP A 236 -10.80 -10.62 -29.38
C ASP A 236 -12.07 -11.19 -30.05
N LEU A 237 -13.25 -10.68 -29.68
CA LEU A 237 -14.52 -11.08 -30.30
C LEU A 237 -14.64 -10.56 -31.73
N ALA A 238 -14.14 -9.37 -32.03
CA ALA A 238 -14.14 -8.81 -33.38
C ALA A 238 -13.18 -9.56 -34.31
N ASP A 239 -11.98 -9.92 -33.84
CA ASP A 239 -11.01 -10.71 -34.60
C ASP A 239 -11.48 -12.14 -34.91
N ASN A 240 -12.20 -12.76 -33.98
CA ASN A 240 -12.80 -14.08 -34.20
C ASN A 240 -13.98 -14.04 -35.18
N SER A 241 -14.72 -12.91 -35.23
CA SER A 241 -15.83 -12.76 -36.19
C SER A 241 -15.39 -12.44 -37.61
N SER A 242 -14.15 -11.98 -37.81
CA SER A 242 -13.55 -11.70 -39.12
C SER A 242 -12.83 -12.91 -39.76
N LYS A 243 -12.80 -14.04 -39.05
CA LYS A 243 -12.16 -15.30 -39.51
C LYS A 243 -13.19 -16.39 -39.94
N ILE A 244 -14.48 -16.03 -39.96
CA ILE A 244 -15.57 -16.86 -40.49
C ILE A 244 -16.09 -16.22 -41.76
#